data_612d219179615e5ceb7da3e94142afa8
#
_entry.id   612d219179615e5ceb7da3e94142afa8
#
_cell.length_a   1.000
_cell.length_b   1.000
_cell.length_c   1.000
_cell.angle_alpha   90.00
_cell.angle_beta   90.00
_cell.angle_gamma   90.00
#
_symmetry.space_group_name_H-M   'P 1'
#
loop_
_entity.id
_entity.type
_entity.pdbx_description
1 polymer ?
#
loop_
_entity_poly.entity_id
_entity_poly.type
_entity_poly.pdbx_seq_one_letter_code
_entity_poly.pdbx_strand_id
1 'polypeptide(L)'
;CGVLLFINVFLFVVTFIMMGIIFIAFYFYNRKLHIENKKIMEQKERLNDGILEYQENFFQTIQFKIRKMMKNKLAFHYDEYFKNIYNHDEITLAHQIKLESLIQLMIMFSLLIALFLYKKEIMTLGNVMFVYLLLSYMIDPLMKFSLFIAMHDELKIIFERYKEMIPEKKERKRRIKKIKSIELRHVSFSYGYTRPFFDHLQLKIDHSLWIKGKTGSGKSTLLKIIIGQYEPSKGDIYINNYRLQDIDFNSYYQHIKYLDKTPVFYKETLRTNLIFDRQELEEEMKELLYYFKMETFISALDLYLDEAGGFLSSGQAQLMMIIRALLFKPDVLILDEAFSNIDQERLELLMDYLKKQ
;
A
#
# COMPACT_ATOMS: atom_id res chain seq x y z
N CYS A 1 -35.04 23.97 8.28
CA CYS A 1 -36.18 23.54 9.13
C CYS A 1 -36.43 24.50 10.31
N GLY A 2 -35.45 24.98 11.07
CA GLY A 2 -35.65 25.82 12.23
C GLY A 2 -36.49 27.11 11.96
N VAL A 3 -36.38 27.69 10.77
CA VAL A 3 -37.18 28.87 10.37
C VAL A 3 -38.67 28.55 10.27
N LEU A 4 -39.04 27.30 9.91
CA LEU A 4 -40.45 26.87 9.85
C LEU A 4 -41.14 26.91 11.22
N LEU A 5 -40.39 26.73 12.29
CA LEU A 5 -40.89 26.77 13.66
C LEU A 5 -41.47 28.15 14.02
N PHE A 6 -40.88 29.22 13.48
CA PHE A 6 -41.37 30.61 13.67
C PHE A 6 -42.60 30.90 12.83
N ILE A 7 -42.87 30.15 11.76
CA ILE A 7 -44.03 30.32 10.89
C ILE A 7 -45.23 29.54 11.44
N ASN A 8 -45.03 28.23 11.66
CA ASN A 8 -46.08 27.37 12.21
C ASN A 8 -45.45 26.05 12.75
N VAL A 9 -45.72 25.79 14.05
CA VAL A 9 -45.16 24.60 14.75
C VAL A 9 -45.65 23.30 14.15
N PHE A 10 -46.90 23.22 13.73
CA PHE A 10 -47.45 22.00 13.13
C PHE A 10 -46.78 21.66 11.82
N LEU A 11 -46.60 22.64 10.94
CA LEU A 11 -45.90 22.48 9.66
C LEU A 11 -44.42 22.06 9.86
N PHE A 12 -43.78 22.67 10.87
CA PHE A 12 -42.42 22.30 11.26
C PHE A 12 -42.33 20.81 11.68
N VAL A 13 -43.23 20.35 12.55
CA VAL A 13 -43.21 18.95 13.04
C VAL A 13 -43.41 17.97 11.88
N VAL A 14 -44.36 18.24 10.99
CA VAL A 14 -44.61 17.37 9.83
C VAL A 14 -43.39 17.28 8.89
N THR A 15 -42.82 18.45 8.53
CA THR A 15 -41.62 18.47 7.65
C THR A 15 -40.43 17.82 8.32
N PHE A 16 -40.27 17.97 9.63
CA PHE A 16 -39.20 17.33 10.39
C PHE A 16 -39.31 15.79 10.41
N ILE A 17 -40.53 15.27 10.62
CA ILE A 17 -40.81 13.83 10.58
C ILE A 17 -40.51 13.27 9.16
N MET A 18 -40.97 13.92 8.12
CA MET A 18 -40.73 13.50 6.74
C MET A 18 -39.23 13.52 6.40
N MET A 19 -38.51 14.52 6.87
CA MET A 19 -37.06 14.58 6.72
C MET A 19 -36.37 13.42 7.44
N GLY A 20 -36.83 13.04 8.64
CA GLY A 20 -36.36 11.86 9.35
C GLY A 20 -36.52 10.54 8.55
N ILE A 21 -37.67 10.39 7.88
CA ILE A 21 -37.95 9.23 6.99
C ILE A 21 -36.94 9.19 5.81
N ILE A 22 -36.67 10.37 5.21
CA ILE A 22 -35.68 10.48 4.12
C ILE A 22 -34.29 10.08 4.62
N PHE A 23 -33.87 10.51 5.80
CA PHE A 23 -32.58 10.14 6.39
C PHE A 23 -32.48 8.63 6.69
N ILE A 24 -33.53 8.01 7.17
CA ILE A 24 -33.60 6.56 7.42
C ILE A 24 -33.46 5.78 6.10
N ALA A 25 -34.22 6.15 5.07
CA ALA A 25 -34.14 5.56 3.75
C ALA A 25 -32.70 5.67 3.17
N PHE A 26 -32.08 6.83 3.37
CA PHE A 26 -30.72 7.10 2.97
C PHE A 26 -29.69 6.23 3.71
N TYR A 27 -29.83 6.04 5.03
CA TYR A 27 -28.94 5.19 5.83
C TYR A 27 -28.93 3.73 5.33
N PHE A 28 -30.10 3.14 5.06
CA PHE A 28 -30.19 1.79 4.54
C PHE A 28 -29.57 1.62 3.14
N TYR A 29 -29.70 2.64 2.32
CA TYR A 29 -29.11 2.62 0.99
C TYR A 29 -27.58 2.66 1.02
N ASN A 30 -27.00 3.56 1.79
CA ASN A 30 -25.55 3.68 1.89
C ASN A 30 -24.89 2.38 2.35
N ARG A 31 -25.52 1.65 3.25
CA ARG A 31 -25.03 0.33 3.68
C ARG A 31 -24.93 -0.67 2.51
N LYS A 32 -25.89 -0.65 1.60
CA LYS A 32 -25.87 -1.51 0.40
C LYS A 32 -24.78 -1.06 -0.57
N LEU A 33 -24.64 0.23 -0.79
CA LEU A 33 -23.66 0.82 -1.68
C LEU A 33 -22.22 0.49 -1.24
N HIS A 34 -21.94 0.55 0.06
CA HIS A 34 -20.64 0.22 0.63
C HIS A 34 -20.17 -1.21 0.25
N ILE A 35 -21.07 -2.18 0.28
CA ILE A 35 -20.75 -3.57 -0.10
C ILE A 35 -20.40 -3.68 -1.58
N GLU A 36 -21.15 -3.00 -2.45
CA GLU A 36 -20.88 -3.01 -3.89
C GLU A 36 -19.57 -2.26 -4.24
N ASN A 37 -19.28 -1.14 -3.61
CA ASN A 37 -18.03 -0.40 -3.79
C ASN A 37 -16.81 -1.26 -3.46
N LYS A 38 -16.87 -2.05 -2.38
CA LYS A 38 -15.79 -2.96 -2.02
C LYS A 38 -15.53 -4.00 -3.11
N LYS A 39 -16.57 -4.60 -3.68
CA LYS A 39 -16.46 -5.58 -4.78
C LYS A 39 -15.82 -4.96 -6.04
N ILE A 40 -16.25 -3.75 -6.41
CA ILE A 40 -15.70 -3.03 -7.57
C ILE A 40 -14.20 -2.78 -7.37
N MET A 41 -13.80 -2.40 -6.15
CA MET A 41 -12.41 -2.14 -5.83
C MET A 41 -11.53 -3.40 -5.94
N GLU A 42 -12.02 -4.54 -5.43
CA GLU A 42 -11.34 -5.84 -5.57
C GLU A 42 -11.20 -6.29 -7.03
N GLN A 43 -12.21 -6.03 -7.86
CA GLN A 43 -12.15 -6.37 -9.28
C GLN A 43 -11.24 -5.44 -10.08
N LYS A 44 -11.21 -4.16 -9.73
CA LYS A 44 -10.25 -3.20 -10.30
C LYS A 44 -8.80 -3.65 -10.04
N GLU A 45 -8.51 -4.16 -8.85
CA GLU A 45 -7.19 -4.71 -8.52
C GLU A 45 -6.86 -5.92 -9.41
N ARG A 46 -7.77 -6.89 -9.52
CA ARG A 46 -7.56 -8.05 -10.39
C ARG A 46 -7.34 -7.68 -11.85
N LEU A 47 -8.03 -6.67 -12.35
CA LEU A 47 -7.82 -6.15 -13.69
C LEU A 47 -6.44 -5.51 -13.83
N ASN A 48 -6.03 -4.69 -12.86
CA ASN A 48 -4.70 -4.05 -12.85
C ASN A 48 -3.58 -5.10 -12.76
N ASP A 49 -3.72 -6.10 -11.91
CA ASP A 49 -2.76 -7.21 -11.80
C ASP A 49 -2.64 -7.97 -13.13
N GLY A 50 -3.76 -8.22 -13.81
CA GLY A 50 -3.76 -8.83 -15.14
C GLY A 50 -3.08 -7.97 -16.21
N ILE A 51 -3.23 -6.65 -16.15
CA ILE A 51 -2.55 -5.72 -17.07
C ILE A 51 -1.05 -5.72 -16.80
N LEU A 52 -0.63 -5.65 -15.54
CA LEU A 52 0.79 -5.70 -15.16
C LEU A 52 1.42 -7.03 -15.58
N GLU A 53 0.76 -8.16 -15.31
CA GLU A 53 1.22 -9.49 -15.73
C GLU A 53 1.41 -9.56 -17.27
N TYR A 54 0.49 -8.96 -18.04
CA TYR A 54 0.62 -8.89 -19.51
C TYR A 54 1.78 -8.01 -19.94
N GLN A 55 2.01 -6.87 -19.29
CA GLN A 55 3.11 -5.96 -19.60
C GLN A 55 4.47 -6.58 -19.28
N GLU A 56 4.63 -7.15 -18.09
CA GLU A 56 5.87 -7.80 -17.65
C GLU A 56 6.24 -9.00 -18.54
N ASN A 57 5.24 -9.75 -18.99
CA ASN A 57 5.44 -10.95 -19.80
C ASN A 57 5.16 -10.73 -21.30
N PHE A 58 5.18 -9.49 -21.78
CA PHE A 58 4.81 -9.16 -23.17
C PHE A 58 5.64 -9.92 -24.20
N PHE A 59 6.97 -9.96 -24.05
CA PHE A 59 7.87 -10.67 -24.93
C PHE A 59 7.60 -12.18 -24.95
N GLN A 60 7.41 -12.77 -23.77
CA GLN A 60 7.09 -14.20 -23.62
C GLN A 60 5.74 -14.53 -24.26
N THR A 61 4.76 -13.63 -24.10
CA THR A 61 3.42 -13.75 -24.69
C THR A 61 3.49 -13.86 -26.22
N ILE A 62 4.39 -13.11 -26.86
CA ILE A 62 4.63 -13.18 -28.31
C ILE A 62 5.40 -14.45 -28.65
N GLN A 63 6.49 -14.72 -27.95
CA GLN A 63 7.39 -15.85 -28.20
C GLN A 63 6.67 -17.20 -28.13
N PHE A 64 5.83 -17.39 -27.11
CA PHE A 64 5.06 -18.62 -26.91
C PHE A 64 3.69 -18.60 -27.63
N LYS A 65 3.37 -17.54 -28.40
CA LYS A 65 2.10 -17.38 -29.15
C LYS A 65 0.84 -17.50 -28.28
N ILE A 66 0.93 -17.14 -27.00
CA ILE A 66 -0.18 -17.23 -26.04
C ILE A 66 -1.01 -15.93 -25.96
N ARG A 67 -0.83 -15.01 -26.93
CA ARG A 67 -1.53 -13.70 -26.96
C ARG A 67 -3.05 -13.84 -26.88
N LYS A 68 -3.63 -14.87 -27.51
CA LYS A 68 -5.08 -15.10 -27.48
C LYS A 68 -5.56 -15.48 -26.07
N MET A 69 -4.79 -16.33 -25.37
CA MET A 69 -5.09 -16.73 -24.01
C MET A 69 -5.04 -15.53 -23.06
N MET A 70 -3.98 -14.74 -23.11
CA MET A 70 -3.84 -13.53 -22.27
C MET A 70 -4.90 -12.49 -22.56
N LYS A 71 -5.24 -12.27 -23.85
CA LYS A 71 -6.34 -11.39 -24.24
C LYS A 71 -7.68 -11.85 -23.66
N ASN A 72 -7.97 -13.15 -23.72
CA ASN A 72 -9.21 -13.69 -23.14
C ASN A 72 -9.26 -13.54 -21.62
N LYS A 73 -8.13 -13.77 -20.92
CA LYS A 73 -8.01 -13.55 -19.47
C LYS A 73 -8.30 -12.08 -19.11
N LEU A 74 -7.67 -11.14 -19.80
CA LEU A 74 -7.90 -9.71 -19.60
C LEU A 74 -9.33 -9.30 -19.94
N ALA A 75 -9.89 -9.80 -21.04
CA ALA A 75 -11.28 -9.53 -21.43
C ALA A 75 -12.25 -10.01 -20.36
N PHE A 76 -12.02 -11.19 -19.76
CA PHE A 76 -12.85 -11.70 -18.67
C PHE A 76 -12.85 -10.76 -17.44
N HIS A 77 -11.67 -10.31 -16.98
CA HIS A 77 -11.57 -9.38 -15.86
C HIS A 77 -12.16 -8.01 -16.19
N TYR A 78 -11.97 -7.55 -17.43
CA TYR A 78 -12.55 -6.32 -17.93
C TYR A 78 -14.08 -6.36 -17.92
N ASP A 79 -14.67 -7.41 -18.52
CA ASP A 79 -16.13 -7.58 -18.60
C ASP A 79 -16.76 -7.71 -17.21
N GLU A 80 -16.11 -8.42 -16.29
CA GLU A 80 -16.56 -8.55 -14.91
C GLU A 80 -16.53 -7.21 -14.17
N TYR A 81 -15.45 -6.45 -14.30
CA TYR A 81 -15.31 -5.13 -13.69
C TYR A 81 -16.34 -4.13 -14.23
N PHE A 82 -16.50 -4.05 -15.55
CA PHE A 82 -17.46 -3.12 -16.17
C PHE A 82 -18.92 -3.51 -15.91
N LYS A 83 -19.24 -4.79 -15.87
CA LYS A 83 -20.58 -5.25 -15.49
C LYS A 83 -20.95 -4.80 -14.08
N ASN A 84 -20.02 -4.85 -13.16
CA ASN A 84 -20.29 -4.42 -11.78
C ASN A 84 -20.34 -2.89 -11.65
N ILE A 85 -19.53 -2.13 -12.38
CA ILE A 85 -19.69 -0.68 -12.49
C ILE A 85 -21.08 -0.34 -13.03
N TYR A 86 -21.48 -0.95 -14.14
CA TYR A 86 -22.80 -0.69 -14.72
C TYR A 86 -23.94 -0.97 -13.74
N ASN A 87 -23.91 -2.11 -13.06
CA ASN A 87 -24.90 -2.45 -12.04
C ASN A 87 -24.91 -1.47 -10.86
N HIS A 88 -23.73 -1.04 -10.42
CA HIS A 88 -23.59 -0.03 -9.38
C HIS A 88 -24.18 1.31 -9.80
N ASP A 89 -23.87 1.77 -11.02
CA ASP A 89 -24.39 3.05 -11.54
C ASP A 89 -25.91 3.00 -11.72
N GLU A 90 -26.45 1.88 -12.21
CA GLU A 90 -27.90 1.67 -12.31
C GLU A 90 -28.59 1.74 -10.93
N ILE A 91 -28.03 1.05 -9.93
CA ILE A 91 -28.53 1.11 -8.55
C ILE A 91 -28.43 2.53 -7.99
N THR A 92 -27.34 3.23 -8.24
CA THR A 92 -27.11 4.60 -7.76
C THR A 92 -28.10 5.59 -8.40
N LEU A 93 -28.28 5.51 -9.71
CA LEU A 93 -29.25 6.34 -10.44
C LEU A 93 -30.70 6.06 -9.99
N ALA A 94 -31.09 4.79 -9.89
CA ALA A 94 -32.41 4.42 -9.40
C ALA A 94 -32.68 4.94 -7.99
N HIS A 95 -31.66 4.97 -7.14
CA HIS A 95 -31.79 5.52 -5.81
C HIS A 95 -31.85 7.03 -5.80
N GLN A 96 -31.03 7.74 -6.57
CA GLN A 96 -31.10 9.20 -6.71
C GLN A 96 -32.50 9.64 -7.14
N ILE A 97 -33.08 8.97 -8.15
CA ILE A 97 -34.44 9.24 -8.62
C ILE A 97 -35.48 9.02 -7.49
N LYS A 98 -35.36 7.92 -6.73
CA LYS A 98 -36.27 7.65 -5.59
C LYS A 98 -36.14 8.69 -4.49
N LEU A 99 -34.91 9.07 -4.15
CA LEU A 99 -34.65 10.10 -3.14
C LEU A 99 -35.23 11.46 -3.55
N GLU A 100 -34.96 11.87 -4.78
CA GLU A 100 -35.49 13.10 -5.34
C GLU A 100 -37.02 13.12 -5.36
N SER A 101 -37.64 11.99 -5.78
CA SER A 101 -39.09 11.83 -5.75
C SER A 101 -39.66 11.94 -4.32
N LEU A 102 -39.01 11.35 -3.31
CA LEU A 102 -39.42 11.46 -1.91
C LEU A 102 -39.33 12.92 -1.40
N ILE A 103 -38.28 13.63 -1.77
CA ILE A 103 -38.11 15.06 -1.40
C ILE A 103 -39.20 15.90 -2.07
N GLN A 104 -39.49 15.67 -3.36
CA GLN A 104 -40.56 16.39 -4.07
C GLN A 104 -41.93 16.11 -3.47
N LEU A 105 -42.23 14.84 -3.09
CA LEU A 105 -43.46 14.49 -2.38
C LEU A 105 -43.56 15.19 -1.02
N MET A 106 -42.45 15.29 -0.27
CA MET A 106 -42.40 16.05 0.98
C MET A 106 -42.76 17.52 0.77
N ILE A 107 -42.18 18.15 -0.27
CA ILE A 107 -42.46 19.56 -0.60
C ILE A 107 -43.92 19.72 -0.98
N MET A 108 -44.46 18.89 -1.84
CA MET A 108 -45.85 18.92 -2.28
C MET A 108 -46.83 18.77 -1.07
N PHE A 109 -46.54 17.81 -0.20
CA PHE A 109 -47.39 17.56 0.97
C PHE A 109 -47.32 18.73 1.98
N SER A 110 -46.13 19.28 2.20
CA SER A 110 -45.95 20.45 3.05
C SER A 110 -46.64 21.68 2.48
N LEU A 111 -46.65 21.84 1.16
CA LEU A 111 -47.35 22.92 0.47
C LEU A 111 -48.88 22.78 0.61
N LEU A 112 -49.43 21.57 0.47
CA LEU A 112 -50.87 21.29 0.67
C LEU A 112 -51.28 21.65 2.11
N ILE A 113 -50.48 21.32 3.12
CA ILE A 113 -50.73 21.71 4.51
C ILE A 113 -50.70 23.24 4.66
N ALA A 114 -49.72 23.90 4.08
CA ALA A 114 -49.59 25.37 4.15
C ALA A 114 -50.79 26.05 3.49
N LEU A 115 -51.27 25.55 2.35
CA LEU A 115 -52.48 26.04 1.68
C LEU A 115 -53.77 25.79 2.53
N PHE A 116 -53.85 24.65 3.19
CA PHE A 116 -54.95 24.39 4.13
C PHE A 116 -54.97 25.33 5.31
N LEU A 117 -53.80 25.64 5.91
CA LEU A 117 -53.63 26.60 6.99
C LEU A 117 -53.94 28.02 6.51
N TYR A 118 -53.61 28.36 5.28
CA TYR A 118 -54.01 29.66 4.65
C TYR A 118 -55.52 29.76 4.54
N LYS A 119 -56.20 28.73 4.05
CA LYS A 119 -57.67 28.69 3.97
C LYS A 119 -58.37 28.85 5.34
N LYS A 120 -57.67 28.40 6.41
CA LYS A 120 -58.11 28.62 7.81
C LYS A 120 -57.74 29.96 8.40
N GLU A 121 -57.20 30.87 7.62
CA GLU A 121 -56.73 32.19 8.04
C GLU A 121 -55.60 32.17 9.13
N ILE A 122 -54.97 30.99 9.32
CA ILE A 122 -53.87 30.82 10.28
C ILE A 122 -52.54 31.31 9.69
N MET A 123 -52.41 31.32 8.36
CA MET A 123 -51.21 31.78 7.65
C MET A 123 -51.54 32.77 6.54
N THR A 124 -50.57 33.62 6.19
CA THR A 124 -50.67 34.52 5.05
C THR A 124 -50.21 33.87 3.77
N LEU A 125 -50.63 34.34 2.59
CA LEU A 125 -50.17 33.87 1.30
C LEU A 125 -48.64 34.01 1.15
N GLY A 126 -48.05 35.09 1.69
CA GLY A 126 -46.62 35.30 1.74
C GLY A 126 -45.87 34.19 2.48
N ASN A 127 -46.46 33.71 3.61
CA ASN A 127 -45.88 32.55 4.35
C ASN A 127 -45.93 31.27 3.55
N VAL A 128 -46.99 31.02 2.77
CA VAL A 128 -47.09 29.82 1.88
C VAL A 128 -46.00 29.86 0.83
N MET A 129 -45.80 31.00 0.15
CA MET A 129 -44.76 31.18 -0.84
C MET A 129 -43.35 31.03 -0.23
N PHE A 130 -43.18 31.58 0.98
CA PHE A 130 -41.91 31.44 1.68
C PHE A 130 -41.58 29.99 2.05
N VAL A 131 -42.56 29.21 2.50
CA VAL A 131 -42.42 27.77 2.78
C VAL A 131 -42.00 27.00 1.53
N TYR A 132 -42.64 27.28 0.40
CA TYR A 132 -42.28 26.67 -0.88
C TYR A 132 -40.82 26.94 -1.28
N LEU A 133 -40.41 28.20 -1.26
CA LEU A 133 -39.06 28.61 -1.58
C LEU A 133 -38.04 27.97 -0.65
N LEU A 134 -38.31 28.01 0.68
CA LEU A 134 -37.39 27.45 1.68
C LEU A 134 -37.22 25.95 1.52
N LEU A 135 -38.26 25.19 1.27
CA LEU A 135 -38.19 23.74 1.04
C LEU A 135 -37.51 23.40 -0.28
N SER A 136 -37.79 24.17 -1.34
CA SER A 136 -37.12 23.98 -2.65
C SER A 136 -35.62 24.22 -2.56
N TYR A 137 -35.16 25.20 -1.79
CA TYR A 137 -33.72 25.42 -1.54
C TYR A 137 -33.04 24.29 -0.75
N MET A 138 -33.81 23.45 -0.06
CA MET A 138 -33.24 22.32 0.68
C MET A 138 -32.90 21.11 -0.19
N ILE A 139 -33.39 21.00 -1.43
CA ILE A 139 -33.14 19.86 -2.31
C ILE A 139 -31.65 19.67 -2.56
N ASP A 140 -30.96 20.71 -3.02
CA ASP A 140 -29.54 20.65 -3.40
C ASP A 140 -28.61 20.31 -2.21
N PRO A 141 -28.73 20.92 -1.03
CA PRO A 141 -27.96 20.51 0.14
C PRO A 141 -28.20 19.05 0.56
N LEU A 142 -29.43 18.55 0.49
CA LEU A 142 -29.74 17.16 0.83
C LEU A 142 -29.11 16.18 -0.15
N MET A 143 -29.16 16.48 -1.45
CA MET A 143 -28.51 15.67 -2.48
C MET A 143 -26.99 15.69 -2.33
N LYS A 144 -26.38 16.85 -2.09
CA LYS A 144 -24.94 16.98 -1.84
C LYS A 144 -24.48 16.26 -0.57
N PHE A 145 -25.31 16.24 0.46
CA PHE A 145 -25.02 15.49 1.68
C PHE A 145 -24.99 13.97 1.42
N SER A 146 -25.87 13.50 0.53
CA SER A 146 -25.86 12.11 0.05
C SER A 146 -24.53 11.75 -0.60
N LEU A 147 -24.07 12.56 -1.54
CA LEU A 147 -22.78 12.37 -2.22
C LEU A 147 -21.60 12.42 -1.23
N PHE A 148 -21.64 13.34 -0.28
CA PHE A 148 -20.59 13.46 0.74
C PHE A 148 -20.43 12.19 1.58
N ILE A 149 -21.55 11.56 2.00
CA ILE A 149 -21.47 10.31 2.77
C ILE A 149 -20.92 9.18 1.90
N ALA A 150 -21.33 9.08 0.63
CA ALA A 150 -20.80 8.07 -0.30
C ALA A 150 -19.28 8.22 -0.49
N MET A 151 -18.79 9.44 -0.67
CA MET A 151 -17.34 9.73 -0.76
C MET A 151 -16.60 9.43 0.55
N HIS A 152 -17.21 9.71 1.71
CA HIS A 152 -16.62 9.40 3.00
C HIS A 152 -16.42 7.88 3.19
N ASP A 153 -17.37 7.06 2.76
CA ASP A 153 -17.29 5.60 2.85
C ASP A 153 -16.19 5.06 1.92
N GLU A 154 -16.03 5.60 0.73
CA GLU A 154 -14.94 5.27 -0.18
C GLU A 154 -13.57 5.61 0.41
N LEU A 155 -13.43 6.83 0.96
CA LEU A 155 -12.21 7.26 1.65
C LEU A 155 -11.88 6.36 2.85
N LYS A 156 -12.89 5.90 3.58
CA LYS A 156 -12.70 4.99 4.72
C LYS A 156 -12.11 3.65 4.27
N ILE A 157 -12.59 3.07 3.17
CA ILE A 157 -12.03 1.82 2.61
C ILE A 157 -10.55 2.01 2.22
N ILE A 158 -10.23 3.12 1.54
CA ILE A 158 -8.84 3.45 1.16
C ILE A 158 -7.98 3.61 2.42
N PHE A 159 -8.49 4.29 3.45
CA PHE A 159 -7.76 4.52 4.69
C PHE A 159 -7.55 3.24 5.52
N GLU A 160 -8.51 2.32 5.53
CA GLU A 160 -8.34 1.00 6.16
C GLU A 160 -7.24 0.19 5.47
N ARG A 161 -7.21 0.17 4.14
CA ARG A 161 -6.11 -0.46 3.38
C ARG A 161 -4.76 0.20 3.63
N TYR A 162 -4.73 1.54 3.69
CA TYR A 162 -3.50 2.26 4.01
C TYR A 162 -2.98 1.90 5.41
N LYS A 163 -3.88 1.72 6.40
CA LYS A 163 -3.51 1.23 7.74
C LYS A 163 -2.93 -0.18 7.73
N GLU A 164 -3.44 -1.07 6.88
CA GLU A 164 -2.89 -2.42 6.73
C GLU A 164 -1.46 -2.40 6.17
N MET A 165 -1.13 -1.42 5.32
CA MET A 165 0.23 -1.23 4.77
C MET A 165 1.19 -0.60 5.79
N ILE A 166 0.69 0.18 6.74
CA ILE A 166 1.50 0.78 7.79
C ILE A 166 1.51 -0.18 8.99
N PRO A 167 2.66 -0.72 9.37
CA PRO A 167 2.72 -1.53 10.57
C PRO A 167 2.22 -0.70 11.75
N GLU A 168 1.20 -1.20 12.45
CA GLU A 168 0.74 -0.58 13.69
C GLU A 168 1.94 -0.25 14.58
N LYS A 169 1.92 0.92 15.23
CA LYS A 169 2.89 1.27 16.28
C LYS A 169 2.83 0.20 17.35
N LYS A 170 3.55 -0.90 17.11
CA LYS A 170 3.73 -1.94 18.12
C LYS A 170 4.46 -1.32 19.30
N GLU A 171 4.15 -1.84 20.50
CA GLU A 171 4.73 -1.55 21.80
C GLU A 171 6.20 -1.09 21.74
N ARG A 172 6.64 -0.29 22.72
CA ARG A 172 8.02 0.22 22.81
C ARG A 172 9.02 -0.94 22.76
N LYS A 173 9.39 -1.34 21.54
CA LYS A 173 10.41 -2.35 21.31
C LYS A 173 11.78 -1.80 21.65
N ARG A 174 12.68 -2.69 22.05
CA ARG A 174 14.04 -2.33 22.43
C ARG A 174 14.84 -1.86 21.22
N ARG A 175 15.49 -0.70 21.33
CA ARG A 175 16.47 -0.24 20.33
C ARG A 175 17.83 -0.84 20.62
N ILE A 176 18.52 -1.30 19.58
CA ILE A 176 19.91 -1.78 19.67
C ILE A 176 20.84 -0.70 19.13
N LYS A 177 22.04 -0.64 19.72
CA LYS A 177 23.10 0.32 19.30
C LYS A 177 24.16 -0.35 18.43
N LYS A 178 24.29 -1.66 18.49
CA LYS A 178 25.27 -2.47 17.75
C LYS A 178 24.85 -3.93 17.78
N ILE A 179 25.12 -4.65 16.68
CA ILE A 179 24.98 -6.10 16.61
C ILE A 179 26.35 -6.72 16.88
N LYS A 180 26.44 -7.55 17.95
CA LYS A 180 27.67 -8.29 18.30
C LYS A 180 27.54 -9.77 18.02
N SER A 181 26.32 -10.31 18.12
CA SER A 181 26.05 -11.72 17.86
C SER A 181 24.61 -11.93 17.42
N ILE A 182 24.42 -12.93 16.58
CA ILE A 182 23.11 -13.43 16.15
C ILE A 182 23.06 -14.90 16.50
N GLU A 183 22.02 -15.35 17.19
CA GLU A 183 21.90 -16.73 17.65
C GLU A 183 20.50 -17.27 17.30
N LEU A 184 20.47 -18.37 16.59
CA LEU A 184 19.27 -19.15 16.30
C LEU A 184 19.18 -20.27 17.32
N ARG A 185 18.08 -20.39 18.06
CA ARG A 185 17.87 -21.43 19.09
C ARG A 185 16.68 -22.30 18.70
N HIS A 186 16.96 -23.56 18.37
CA HIS A 186 15.96 -24.56 18.00
C HIS A 186 14.99 -24.11 16.90
N VAL A 187 15.49 -23.34 15.93
CA VAL A 187 14.69 -22.74 14.87
C VAL A 187 14.22 -23.83 13.90
N SER A 188 12.90 -23.92 13.72
CA SER A 188 12.27 -24.71 12.68
C SER A 188 11.50 -23.80 11.75
N PHE A 189 11.49 -24.10 10.45
CA PHE A 189 10.78 -23.33 9.44
C PHE A 189 10.23 -24.21 8.34
N SER A 190 9.01 -23.92 7.89
CA SER A 190 8.38 -24.55 6.72
C SER A 190 7.62 -23.53 5.88
N TYR A 191 7.61 -23.75 4.57
CA TYR A 191 6.73 -23.00 3.66
C TYR A 191 5.33 -23.64 3.68
N GLY A 192 4.39 -22.98 4.38
CA GLY A 192 3.02 -23.49 4.51
C GLY A 192 2.95 -24.82 5.28
N TYR A 193 2.13 -25.77 4.79
CA TYR A 193 1.88 -27.07 5.43
C TYR A 193 2.83 -28.19 4.99
N THR A 194 3.96 -27.86 4.37
CA THR A 194 4.95 -28.84 3.90
C THR A 194 5.88 -29.31 5.02
N ARG A 195 6.72 -30.32 4.73
CA ARG A 195 7.76 -30.78 5.68
C ARG A 195 8.66 -29.60 6.07
N PRO A 196 9.15 -29.58 7.35
CA PRO A 196 10.06 -28.55 7.80
C PRO A 196 11.28 -28.44 6.86
N PHE A 197 11.58 -27.21 6.44
CA PHE A 197 12.77 -26.92 5.65
C PHE A 197 14.01 -26.89 6.53
N PHE A 198 13.85 -26.34 7.75
CA PHE A 198 14.78 -26.47 8.85
C PHE A 198 14.06 -27.10 10.05
N ASP A 199 14.74 -27.97 10.76
CA ASP A 199 14.22 -28.60 11.97
C ASP A 199 15.25 -28.49 13.10
N HIS A 200 14.88 -27.81 14.18
CA HIS A 200 15.71 -27.60 15.38
C HIS A 200 17.09 -27.00 15.09
N LEU A 201 17.23 -26.12 14.11
CA LEU A 201 18.50 -25.47 13.75
C LEU A 201 19.05 -24.64 14.92
N GLN A 202 20.31 -24.87 15.25
CA GLN A 202 21.08 -24.09 16.21
C GLN A 202 22.29 -23.50 15.48
N LEU A 203 22.43 -22.18 15.55
CA LEU A 203 23.54 -21.48 14.92
C LEU A 203 23.86 -20.21 15.71
N LYS A 204 25.14 -19.99 15.99
CA LYS A 204 25.63 -18.74 16.57
C LYS A 204 26.59 -18.09 15.59
N ILE A 205 26.37 -16.80 15.33
CA ILE A 205 27.16 -15.97 14.43
C ILE A 205 27.69 -14.79 15.24
N ASP A 206 28.97 -14.78 15.52
CA ASP A 206 29.71 -13.74 16.22
C ASP A 206 31.00 -13.34 15.48
N HIS A 207 31.19 -13.89 14.30
CA HIS A 207 32.30 -13.59 13.38
C HIS A 207 31.83 -13.79 11.92
N SER A 208 32.71 -13.46 10.97
CA SER A 208 32.41 -13.65 9.54
C SER A 208 32.16 -15.13 9.23
N LEU A 209 31.03 -15.40 8.55
CA LEU A 209 30.61 -16.76 8.23
C LEU A 209 30.38 -16.92 6.72
N TRP A 210 30.90 -18.03 6.18
CA TRP A 210 30.67 -18.42 4.80
C TRP A 210 29.73 -19.62 4.74
N ILE A 211 28.52 -19.44 4.22
CA ILE A 211 27.51 -20.50 4.10
C ILE A 211 27.60 -21.14 2.73
N LYS A 212 27.98 -22.43 2.68
CA LYS A 212 28.07 -23.21 1.46
C LYS A 212 27.01 -24.32 1.42
N GLY A 213 26.51 -24.64 0.24
CA GLY A 213 25.51 -25.70 0.06
C GLY A 213 24.97 -25.70 -1.36
N LYS A 214 24.33 -26.83 -1.76
CA LYS A 214 23.69 -26.97 -3.07
C LYS A 214 22.58 -25.94 -3.26
N THR A 215 22.24 -25.61 -4.51
CA THR A 215 21.06 -24.82 -4.84
C THR A 215 19.82 -25.51 -4.25
N GLY A 216 18.92 -24.74 -3.64
CA GLY A 216 17.74 -25.28 -2.96
C GLY A 216 17.99 -25.82 -1.54
N SER A 217 19.22 -25.76 -0.99
CA SER A 217 19.51 -26.21 0.39
C SER A 217 19.02 -25.25 1.48
N GLY A 218 18.41 -24.13 1.14
CA GLY A 218 17.82 -23.18 2.08
C GLY A 218 18.71 -22.04 2.55
N LYS A 219 19.84 -21.79 1.90
CA LYS A 219 20.74 -20.69 2.26
C LYS A 219 20.00 -19.34 2.33
N SER A 220 19.33 -18.96 1.26
CA SER A 220 18.57 -17.70 1.21
C SER A 220 17.41 -17.68 2.21
N THR A 221 16.76 -18.82 2.45
CA THR A 221 15.71 -18.94 3.46
C THR A 221 16.25 -18.69 4.86
N LEU A 222 17.41 -19.26 5.19
CA LEU A 222 18.10 -19.03 6.46
C LEU A 222 18.42 -17.54 6.64
N LEU A 223 18.97 -16.91 5.61
CA LEU A 223 19.30 -15.48 5.65
C LEU A 223 18.05 -14.60 5.82
N LYS A 224 16.95 -14.95 5.14
CA LYS A 224 15.66 -14.24 5.28
C LYS A 224 15.04 -14.43 6.68
N ILE A 225 15.26 -15.55 7.32
CA ILE A 225 14.89 -15.77 8.75
C ILE A 225 15.75 -14.87 9.65
N ILE A 226 17.05 -14.81 9.41
CA ILE A 226 17.98 -13.97 10.21
C ILE A 226 17.59 -12.50 10.15
N ILE A 227 17.26 -11.97 8.96
CA ILE A 227 16.84 -10.57 8.82
C ILE A 227 15.40 -10.31 9.30
N GLY A 228 14.66 -11.34 9.72
CA GLY A 228 13.29 -11.20 10.22
C GLY A 228 12.23 -11.06 9.11
N GLN A 229 12.57 -11.35 7.85
CA GLN A 229 11.60 -11.38 6.75
C GLN A 229 10.66 -12.59 6.85
N TYR A 230 11.18 -13.71 7.37
CA TYR A 230 10.39 -14.89 7.69
C TYR A 230 10.43 -15.16 9.19
N GLU A 231 9.25 -15.42 9.75
CA GLU A 231 9.15 -15.84 11.16
C GLU A 231 9.35 -17.35 11.25
N PRO A 232 10.18 -17.83 12.20
CA PRO A 232 10.33 -19.26 12.44
C PRO A 232 9.01 -19.86 12.96
N SER A 233 8.69 -21.08 12.52
CA SER A 233 7.52 -21.82 13.02
C SER A 233 7.70 -22.35 14.46
N LYS A 234 8.97 -22.57 14.86
CA LYS A 234 9.37 -22.92 16.24
C LYS A 234 10.75 -22.35 16.53
N GLY A 235 11.06 -22.15 17.81
CA GLY A 235 12.32 -21.57 18.24
C GLY A 235 12.35 -20.05 18.11
N ASP A 236 13.48 -19.46 18.46
CA ASP A 236 13.65 -18.01 18.51
C ASP A 236 15.00 -17.58 17.93
N ILE A 237 15.05 -16.35 17.45
CA ILE A 237 16.27 -15.67 17.02
C ILE A 237 16.64 -14.64 18.09
N TYR A 238 17.90 -14.62 18.49
CA TYR A 238 18.43 -13.69 19.47
C TYR A 238 19.49 -12.79 18.85
N ILE A 239 19.39 -11.50 19.11
CA ILE A 239 20.40 -10.49 18.77
C ILE A 239 20.96 -9.96 20.08
N ASN A 240 22.24 -10.17 20.34
CA ASN A 240 22.88 -9.78 21.62
C ASN A 240 22.08 -10.26 22.85
N ASN A 241 21.59 -11.49 22.85
CA ASN A 241 20.77 -12.11 23.89
C ASN A 241 19.31 -11.60 24.02
N TYR A 242 18.82 -10.70 23.13
CA TYR A 242 17.42 -10.28 23.08
C TYR A 242 16.71 -10.96 21.94
N ARG A 243 15.47 -11.38 22.15
CA ARG A 243 14.67 -11.95 21.04
C ARG A 243 14.47 -10.92 19.95
N LEU A 244 14.60 -11.32 18.68
CA LEU A 244 14.41 -10.44 17.53
C LEU A 244 13.02 -9.78 17.52
N GLN A 245 11.99 -10.52 17.99
CA GLN A 245 10.61 -10.00 18.08
C GLN A 245 10.47 -8.83 19.07
N ASP A 246 11.35 -8.73 20.08
CA ASP A 246 11.35 -7.66 21.09
C ASP A 246 12.18 -6.45 20.66
N ILE A 247 12.85 -6.53 19.51
CA ILE A 247 13.72 -5.47 18.98
C ILE A 247 12.93 -4.59 18.00
N ASP A 248 13.16 -3.28 18.06
CA ASP A 248 12.68 -2.34 17.07
C ASP A 248 13.38 -2.59 15.71
N PHE A 249 12.60 -3.02 14.72
CA PHE A 249 13.12 -3.33 13.39
C PHE A 249 13.79 -2.14 12.71
N ASN A 250 13.34 -0.92 12.95
CA ASN A 250 14.02 0.27 12.42
C ASN A 250 15.44 0.38 12.97
N SER A 251 15.62 0.12 14.28
CA SER A 251 16.92 0.06 14.88
C SER A 251 17.75 -1.13 14.36
N TYR A 252 17.13 -2.29 14.18
CA TYR A 252 17.80 -3.48 13.67
C TYR A 252 18.34 -3.27 12.25
N TYR A 253 17.53 -2.73 11.33
CA TYR A 253 17.93 -2.49 9.94
C TYR A 253 18.93 -1.34 9.76
N GLN A 254 19.17 -0.51 10.78
CA GLN A 254 20.29 0.41 10.76
C GLN A 254 21.63 -0.34 10.82
N HIS A 255 21.69 -1.46 11.55
CA HIS A 255 22.89 -2.22 11.84
C HIS A 255 23.09 -3.45 10.94
N ILE A 256 22.09 -3.91 10.20
CA ILE A 256 22.18 -5.05 9.30
C ILE A 256 21.75 -4.65 7.89
N LYS A 257 22.49 -5.11 6.88
CA LYS A 257 22.12 -4.98 5.48
C LYS A 257 22.14 -6.34 4.81
N TYR A 258 21.11 -6.62 4.02
CA TYR A 258 20.98 -7.82 3.23
C TYR A 258 20.91 -7.45 1.76
N LEU A 259 21.77 -8.05 0.97
CA LEU A 259 21.82 -7.90 -0.47
C LEU A 259 21.58 -9.25 -1.15
N ASP A 260 20.55 -9.29 -1.98
CA ASP A 260 20.19 -10.43 -2.82
C ASP A 260 20.97 -10.40 -4.14
N LYS A 261 20.93 -11.47 -4.87
CA LYS A 261 21.48 -11.61 -6.23
C LYS A 261 20.95 -10.56 -7.19
N THR A 262 19.68 -10.19 -7.06
CA THR A 262 19.00 -9.23 -7.94
C THR A 262 19.14 -7.83 -7.40
N PRO A 263 19.81 -6.91 -8.11
CA PRO A 263 19.86 -5.51 -7.72
C PRO A 263 18.49 -4.84 -7.75
N VAL A 264 18.24 -3.98 -6.77
CA VAL A 264 17.01 -3.18 -6.69
C VAL A 264 17.36 -1.72 -6.64
N PHE A 265 16.82 -0.95 -7.58
CA PHE A 265 16.95 0.51 -7.65
C PHE A 265 15.57 1.16 -7.62
N TYR A 266 15.56 2.43 -7.19
CA TYR A 266 14.37 3.27 -7.25
C TYR A 266 14.41 4.08 -8.54
N LYS A 267 13.25 4.49 -9.05
CA LYS A 267 13.13 5.39 -10.23
C LYS A 267 13.59 6.80 -9.86
N GLU A 268 14.87 6.93 -9.59
CA GLU A 268 15.56 8.13 -9.14
C GLU A 268 16.98 8.18 -9.74
N THR A 269 17.72 9.27 -9.48
CA THR A 269 19.09 9.38 -9.95
C THR A 269 20.00 8.32 -9.31
N LEU A 270 21.13 8.01 -9.96
CA LEU A 270 22.13 7.12 -9.39
C LEU A 270 22.63 7.65 -8.04
N ARG A 271 22.84 8.98 -7.91
CA ARG A 271 23.20 9.64 -6.65
C ARG A 271 22.19 9.33 -5.55
N THR A 272 20.90 9.62 -5.79
CA THR A 272 19.83 9.33 -4.82
C THR A 272 19.78 7.84 -4.47
N ASN A 273 19.98 6.95 -5.44
CA ASN A 273 20.04 5.51 -5.18
C ASN A 273 21.21 5.07 -4.30
N LEU A 274 22.33 5.77 -4.30
CA LEU A 274 23.50 5.44 -3.48
C LEU A 274 23.41 6.01 -2.07
N ILE A 275 23.02 7.28 -1.92
CA ILE A 275 23.10 7.99 -0.64
C ILE A 275 21.74 8.39 -0.03
N PHE A 276 20.60 8.18 -0.73
CA PHE A 276 19.23 8.52 -0.25
C PHE A 276 19.16 9.94 0.35
N ASP A 277 19.64 10.94 -0.40
CA ASP A 277 19.68 12.36 -0.05
C ASP A 277 20.56 12.72 1.18
N ARG A 278 21.42 11.80 1.63
CA ARG A 278 22.39 12.03 2.70
C ARG A 278 23.66 12.68 2.14
N GLN A 279 23.63 14.00 2.02
CA GLN A 279 24.72 14.78 1.43
C GLN A 279 26.06 14.58 2.16
N GLU A 280 26.03 14.25 3.44
CA GLU A 280 27.23 13.94 4.22
C GLU A 280 28.01 12.71 3.71
N LEU A 281 27.37 11.85 2.92
CA LEU A 281 27.99 10.64 2.34
C LEU A 281 28.57 10.87 0.94
N GLU A 282 28.46 12.08 0.39
CA GLU A 282 28.85 12.37 -0.99
C GLU A 282 30.34 12.11 -1.27
N GLU A 283 31.23 12.56 -0.39
CA GLU A 283 32.68 12.37 -0.57
C GLU A 283 33.07 10.89 -0.37
N GLU A 284 32.53 10.23 0.66
CA GLU A 284 32.79 8.81 0.89
C GLU A 284 32.24 7.95 -0.27
N MET A 285 31.11 8.33 -0.87
CA MET A 285 30.57 7.68 -2.07
C MET A 285 31.57 7.77 -3.23
N LYS A 286 32.14 8.95 -3.49
CA LYS A 286 33.16 9.12 -4.55
C LYS A 286 34.41 8.31 -4.26
N GLU A 287 34.87 8.29 -3.01
CA GLU A 287 36.03 7.48 -2.60
C GLU A 287 35.77 5.98 -2.86
N LEU A 288 34.60 5.45 -2.52
CA LEU A 288 34.28 4.08 -2.81
C LEU A 288 34.15 3.80 -4.31
N LEU A 289 33.59 4.72 -5.09
CA LEU A 289 33.53 4.59 -6.54
C LEU A 289 34.96 4.52 -7.14
N TYR A 290 35.90 5.34 -6.67
CA TYR A 290 37.29 5.25 -7.08
C TYR A 290 37.95 3.94 -6.63
N TYR A 291 37.74 3.53 -5.38
CA TYR A 291 38.32 2.29 -4.84
C TYR A 291 37.92 1.07 -5.65
N PHE A 292 36.65 0.99 -6.05
CA PHE A 292 36.11 -0.11 -6.83
C PHE A 292 36.22 0.04 -8.35
N LYS A 293 36.98 1.00 -8.83
CA LYS A 293 37.18 1.30 -10.27
C LYS A 293 35.87 1.59 -10.99
N MET A 294 35.05 2.39 -10.37
CA MET A 294 33.75 2.85 -10.87
C MET A 294 33.69 4.36 -11.06
N GLU A 295 34.82 5.03 -11.12
CA GLU A 295 34.92 6.49 -11.21
C GLU A 295 34.23 7.08 -12.45
N THR A 296 34.11 6.33 -13.53
CA THR A 296 33.37 6.73 -14.74
C THR A 296 31.90 7.08 -14.46
N PHE A 297 31.31 6.52 -13.38
CA PHE A 297 29.94 6.81 -12.99
C PHE A 297 29.77 8.10 -12.19
N ILE A 298 30.85 8.76 -11.79
CA ILE A 298 30.79 10.06 -11.11
C ILE A 298 30.13 11.11 -12.00
N SER A 299 30.40 11.09 -13.30
CA SER A 299 29.73 11.96 -14.27
C SER A 299 28.28 11.56 -14.56
N ALA A 300 27.88 10.35 -14.19
CA ALA A 300 26.55 9.79 -14.41
C ALA A 300 25.67 9.81 -13.13
N LEU A 301 26.14 10.39 -12.03
CA LEU A 301 25.45 10.39 -10.74
C LEU A 301 24.05 11.01 -10.82
N ASP A 302 23.85 12.00 -11.69
CA ASP A 302 22.56 12.69 -11.84
C ASP A 302 21.68 12.10 -12.95
N LEU A 303 22.09 10.98 -13.57
CA LEU A 303 21.25 10.23 -14.50
C LEU A 303 20.25 9.36 -13.74
N TYR A 304 19.02 9.33 -14.27
CA TYR A 304 17.94 8.50 -13.74
C TYR A 304 18.14 7.02 -14.05
N LEU A 305 17.84 6.19 -13.07
CA LEU A 305 17.76 4.75 -13.20
C LEU A 305 16.29 4.31 -13.25
N ASP A 306 16.04 3.19 -13.91
CA ASP A 306 14.81 2.41 -13.76
C ASP A 306 15.00 1.32 -12.66
N GLU A 307 13.96 0.56 -12.42
CA GLU A 307 13.98 -0.53 -11.41
C GLU A 307 15.00 -1.63 -11.72
N ALA A 308 15.34 -1.82 -13.00
CA ALA A 308 16.30 -2.81 -13.46
C ALA A 308 17.77 -2.32 -13.43
N GLY A 309 18.00 -1.03 -13.12
CA GLY A 309 19.32 -0.42 -13.07
C GLY A 309 19.71 0.33 -14.35
N GLY A 310 18.79 0.47 -15.30
CA GLY A 310 18.95 1.33 -16.49
C GLY A 310 20.19 1.02 -17.32
N PHE A 311 21.13 1.96 -17.34
CA PHE A 311 22.36 1.87 -18.11
C PHE A 311 23.48 1.04 -17.45
N LEU A 312 23.26 0.47 -16.26
CA LEU A 312 24.24 -0.34 -15.56
C LEU A 312 24.25 -1.78 -16.08
N SER A 313 25.43 -2.38 -16.29
CA SER A 313 25.51 -3.83 -16.49
C SER A 313 25.14 -4.57 -15.18
N SER A 314 24.78 -5.84 -15.27
CA SER A 314 24.41 -6.64 -14.10
C SER A 314 25.48 -6.66 -12.99
N GLY A 315 26.77 -6.75 -13.37
CA GLY A 315 27.86 -6.69 -12.41
C GLY A 315 28.07 -5.29 -11.81
N GLN A 316 27.92 -4.24 -12.61
CA GLN A 316 27.96 -2.87 -12.13
C GLN A 316 26.80 -2.58 -11.17
N ALA A 317 25.61 -3.03 -11.50
CA ALA A 317 24.43 -2.90 -10.65
C ALA A 317 24.60 -3.60 -9.29
N GLN A 318 25.14 -4.85 -9.28
CA GLN A 318 25.49 -5.55 -8.03
C GLN A 318 26.52 -4.77 -7.20
N LEU A 319 27.57 -4.27 -7.85
CA LEU A 319 28.61 -3.51 -7.15
C LEU A 319 28.07 -2.17 -6.59
N MET A 320 27.22 -1.46 -7.33
CA MET A 320 26.56 -0.23 -6.83
C MET A 320 25.70 -0.53 -5.60
N MET A 321 24.99 -1.65 -5.54
CA MET A 321 24.26 -2.06 -4.34
C MET A 321 25.19 -2.35 -3.15
N ILE A 322 26.34 -2.96 -3.40
CA ILE A 322 27.34 -3.21 -2.36
C ILE A 322 27.92 -1.88 -1.85
N ILE A 323 28.30 -0.97 -2.75
CA ILE A 323 28.77 0.37 -2.39
C ILE A 323 27.73 1.09 -1.54
N ARG A 324 26.47 1.08 -1.96
CA ARG A 324 25.36 1.62 -1.17
C ARG A 324 25.31 1.03 0.25
N ALA A 325 25.41 -0.29 0.38
CA ALA A 325 25.37 -0.93 1.69
C ALA A 325 26.57 -0.57 2.58
N LEU A 326 27.76 -0.46 2.00
CA LEU A 326 29.00 -0.07 2.71
C LEU A 326 28.93 1.37 3.23
N LEU A 327 28.37 2.30 2.46
CA LEU A 327 28.17 3.69 2.87
C LEU A 327 27.36 3.83 4.17
N PHE A 328 26.44 2.89 4.44
CA PHE A 328 25.67 2.89 5.68
C PHE A 328 26.35 2.20 6.86
N LYS A 329 27.60 1.74 6.71
CA LYS A 329 28.44 1.16 7.77
C LYS A 329 27.71 0.17 8.68
N PRO A 330 27.10 -0.89 8.14
CA PRO A 330 26.35 -1.85 8.95
C PRO A 330 27.32 -2.67 9.82
N ASP A 331 26.87 -3.08 11.02
CA ASP A 331 27.60 -4.06 11.83
C ASP A 331 27.61 -5.46 11.19
N VAL A 332 26.57 -5.77 10.41
CA VAL A 332 26.41 -7.05 9.70
C VAL A 332 26.01 -6.80 8.24
N LEU A 333 26.83 -7.27 7.33
CA LEU A 333 26.55 -7.27 5.90
C LEU A 333 26.32 -8.71 5.43
N ILE A 334 25.14 -8.99 4.90
CA ILE A 334 24.76 -10.28 4.35
C ILE A 334 24.73 -10.18 2.83
N LEU A 335 25.54 -11.03 2.16
CA LEU A 335 25.64 -11.10 0.71
C LEU A 335 25.14 -12.47 0.22
N ASP A 336 23.89 -12.52 -0.29
CA ASP A 336 23.27 -13.74 -0.83
C ASP A 336 23.44 -13.80 -2.34
N GLU A 337 24.55 -14.36 -2.80
CA GLU A 337 24.95 -14.42 -4.21
C GLU A 337 25.03 -13.01 -4.88
N ALA A 338 25.12 -11.95 -4.11
CA ALA A 338 25.09 -10.55 -4.55
C ALA A 338 26.32 -10.11 -5.36
N PHE A 339 27.30 -11.00 -5.53
CA PHE A 339 28.53 -10.75 -6.28
C PHE A 339 28.72 -11.71 -7.47
N SER A 340 27.68 -12.46 -7.85
CA SER A 340 27.77 -13.50 -8.87
C SER A 340 28.11 -12.99 -10.28
N ASN A 341 27.82 -11.72 -10.58
CA ASN A 341 28.07 -11.11 -11.88
C ASN A 341 29.21 -10.07 -11.84
N ILE A 342 29.89 -9.91 -10.69
CA ILE A 342 31.01 -8.99 -10.55
C ILE A 342 32.26 -9.66 -11.15
N ASP A 343 33.04 -8.87 -11.90
CA ASP A 343 34.29 -9.35 -12.45
C ASP A 343 35.34 -9.65 -11.37
N GLN A 344 36.34 -10.48 -11.71
CA GLN A 344 37.32 -11.00 -10.77
C GLN A 344 38.12 -9.87 -10.09
N GLU A 345 38.50 -8.85 -10.82
CA GLU A 345 39.31 -7.74 -10.30
C GLU A 345 38.58 -6.96 -9.20
N ARG A 346 37.30 -6.61 -9.46
CA ARG A 346 36.46 -5.89 -8.48
C ARG A 346 36.05 -6.78 -7.30
N LEU A 347 35.89 -8.08 -7.55
CA LEU A 347 35.64 -9.03 -6.47
C LEU A 347 36.82 -9.13 -5.51
N GLU A 348 38.05 -9.14 -6.00
CA GLU A 348 39.26 -9.12 -5.17
C GLU A 348 39.35 -7.82 -4.33
N LEU A 349 39.09 -6.66 -4.95
CA LEU A 349 39.00 -5.38 -4.22
C LEU A 349 37.92 -5.42 -3.12
N LEU A 350 36.75 -6.01 -3.41
CA LEU A 350 35.69 -6.16 -2.42
C LEU A 350 36.13 -7.03 -1.24
N MET A 351 36.73 -8.19 -1.53
CA MET A 351 37.19 -9.09 -0.48
C MET A 351 38.31 -8.46 0.36
N ASP A 352 39.18 -7.69 -0.24
CA ASP A 352 40.23 -6.95 0.47
C ASP A 352 39.68 -5.80 1.31
N TYR A 353 38.68 -5.10 0.82
CA TYR A 353 37.94 -4.06 1.57
C TYR A 353 37.27 -4.67 2.82
N LEU A 354 36.53 -5.76 2.65
CA LEU A 354 35.81 -6.42 3.74
C LEU A 354 36.73 -7.04 4.80
N LYS A 355 37.95 -7.44 4.45
CA LYS A 355 38.96 -7.94 5.43
C LYS A 355 39.57 -6.84 6.31
N LYS A 356 39.53 -5.57 5.85
CA LYS A 356 40.08 -4.42 6.56
C LYS A 356 39.08 -3.74 7.51
N GLN A 357 37.80 -4.07 7.38
CA GLN A 357 36.73 -3.59 8.24
C GLN A 357 36.52 -4.53 9.43
#